data_1ca01be56cab6c1a450b3d02db68b09b
#
_entry.id   1ca01be56cab6c1a450b3d02db68b09b
#
_cell.length_a   1.000
_cell.length_b   1.000
_cell.length_c   1.000
_cell.angle_alpha   90.00
_cell.angle_beta   90.00
_cell.angle_gamma   90.00
#
_symmetry.space_group_name_H-M   'P 1'
#
loop_
_entity.id
_entity.type
_entity.pdbx_description
1 polymer ?
#
loop_
_entity_poly.entity_id
_entity_poly.type
_entity_poly.pdbx_seq_one_letter_code
_entity_poly.pdbx_strand_id
1 'polypeptide(L)'
;MAQNKTLELSIKIAGKVDKSLTTAINQTNTLMGSLTTTMSKVGTAGLAAMGALATATVAGLAKCTSEAAKLENNMSAMVRYVDGLTESATTSTEQAQSNLKAMRTYIQDLSTQIPRTTEQISKMSAALGQSGIGADRQMSTGILRDTAVAATAMDLEDDMAGNYMAKWEAAFNFNHDQVMTLMDQINYLGANNATTAAEIAQSVNQAASMGQIAGVDPSATAAIATAMQATGVATDRVGTSISRIYTNISKGSNATKAQKAMWEELGFTAEGIARSMQSDGIGTLKSVFQAINNMPDERKVAALNTLFGQWAIEGGAKITQNLALLEKTLGEVNDPGLYTGSMEREFLIEASTPEAVDLMLSNAKAALMQDIGQAFLPAKKEFSLSMIDFLNQIRKNMPELTTLANSLGKIASDGVERLGDAMERALPYIQ
;
A
#
# COMPACT_ATOMS: atom_id res chain seq x y z
N MET A 1 22.93 0.78 17.55
CA MET A 1 23.38 2.19 17.34
C MET A 1 22.68 2.86 16.16
N ALA A 2 22.15 2.14 15.18
CA ALA A 2 21.43 2.71 14.03
C ALA A 2 20.06 3.31 14.42
N GLN A 3 19.31 2.65 15.29
CA GLN A 3 17.98 3.12 15.74
C GLN A 3 18.01 4.52 16.37
N ASN A 4 19.09 4.87 17.13
CA ASN A 4 19.19 6.19 17.73
C ASN A 4 19.48 7.31 16.71
N LYS A 5 20.13 7.00 15.59
CA LYS A 5 20.39 8.02 14.54
C LYS A 5 19.15 8.35 13.72
N THR A 6 18.30 7.36 13.46
CA THR A 6 17.03 7.55 12.76
C THR A 6 16.05 8.39 13.59
N LEU A 7 16.01 8.11 14.90
CA LEU A 7 15.21 8.89 15.86
C LEU A 7 15.74 10.33 16.00
N GLU A 8 17.08 10.54 16.03
CA GLU A 8 17.68 11.86 16.06
C GLU A 8 17.44 12.66 14.78
N LEU A 9 17.41 12.00 13.63
CA LEU A 9 17.11 12.68 12.36
C LEU A 9 15.61 13.07 12.29
N SER A 10 14.73 12.18 12.70
CA SER A 10 13.28 12.45 12.81
C SER A 10 13.00 13.57 13.83
N ILE A 11 13.72 13.61 14.96
CA ILE A 11 13.63 14.68 15.96
C ILE A 11 14.24 15.98 15.44
N LYS A 12 15.31 15.94 14.64
CA LYS A 12 15.89 17.15 14.02
C LYS A 12 15.01 17.72 12.92
N ILE A 13 14.33 16.89 12.16
CA ILE A 13 13.32 17.33 11.17
C ILE A 13 12.10 17.91 11.91
N ALA A 14 11.62 17.24 12.97
CA ALA A 14 10.55 17.74 13.83
C ALA A 14 10.96 18.96 14.68
N GLY A 15 12.25 19.10 15.04
CA GLY A 15 12.76 20.22 15.83
C GLY A 15 12.86 21.55 15.07
N LYS A 16 12.64 21.55 13.76
CA LYS A 16 12.37 22.75 12.95
C LYS A 16 10.88 22.97 12.72
N VAL A 17 10.05 22.43 13.60
CA VAL A 17 8.60 22.65 13.56
C VAL A 17 8.33 24.14 13.70
N ASP A 18 7.86 24.72 12.61
CA ASP A 18 7.47 26.11 12.46
C ASP A 18 6.56 26.55 13.62
N LYS A 19 6.70 27.81 14.00
CA LYS A 19 5.80 28.47 14.99
C LYS A 19 4.31 28.24 14.71
N SER A 20 3.95 27.89 13.46
CA SER A 20 2.59 27.53 13.04
C SER A 20 2.04 26.28 13.73
N LEU A 21 2.87 25.24 13.96
CA LEU A 21 2.41 24.02 14.66
C LEU A 21 2.29 24.27 16.17
N THR A 22 3.24 24.98 16.77
CA THR A 22 3.15 25.39 18.18
C THR A 22 1.91 26.28 18.39
N THR A 23 1.61 27.15 17.44
CA THR A 23 0.41 27.99 17.45
C THR A 23 -0.85 27.13 17.28
N ALA A 24 -0.86 26.15 16.38
CA ALA A 24 -1.97 25.22 16.17
C ALA A 24 -2.23 24.35 17.41
N ILE A 25 -1.17 23.82 18.04
CA ILE A 25 -1.26 23.05 19.29
C ILE A 25 -1.80 23.92 20.42
N ASN A 26 -1.30 25.16 20.57
CA ASN A 26 -1.78 26.07 21.60
C ASN A 26 -3.24 26.52 21.34
N GLN A 27 -3.60 26.78 20.09
CA GLN A 27 -5.00 27.06 19.72
C GLN A 27 -5.91 25.86 19.99
N THR A 28 -5.46 24.64 19.71
CA THR A 28 -6.21 23.40 19.97
C THR A 28 -6.36 23.17 21.48
N ASN A 29 -5.31 23.38 22.28
CA ASN A 29 -5.37 23.26 23.73
C ASN A 29 -6.28 24.35 24.36
N THR A 30 -6.27 25.55 23.82
CA THR A 30 -7.17 26.63 24.23
C THR A 30 -8.62 26.32 23.86
N LEU A 31 -8.85 25.76 22.67
CA LEU A 31 -10.16 25.30 22.22
C LEU A 31 -10.67 24.11 23.05
N MET A 32 -9.82 23.14 23.37
CA MET A 32 -10.16 22.02 24.25
C MET A 32 -10.48 22.51 25.68
N GLY A 33 -9.70 23.42 26.22
CA GLY A 33 -9.96 24.01 27.54
C GLY A 33 -11.29 24.80 27.58
N SER A 34 -11.58 25.56 26.54
CA SER A 34 -12.87 26.27 26.41
C SER A 34 -14.05 25.33 26.15
N LEU A 35 -13.87 24.26 25.38
CA LEU A 35 -14.89 23.22 25.13
C LEU A 35 -15.24 22.46 26.41
N THR A 36 -14.23 22.04 27.18
CA THR A 36 -14.41 21.30 28.45
C THR A 36 -15.14 22.20 29.47
N THR A 37 -14.79 23.47 29.52
CA THR A 37 -15.43 24.45 30.40
C THR A 37 -16.85 24.77 29.97
N THR A 38 -17.10 24.79 28.66
CA THR A 38 -18.45 25.06 28.08
C THR A 38 -19.35 23.83 28.23
N MET A 39 -18.84 22.61 27.99
CA MET A 39 -19.62 21.37 28.19
C MET A 39 -20.00 21.14 29.66
N SER A 40 -19.14 21.52 30.61
CA SER A 40 -19.48 21.43 32.04
C SER A 40 -20.53 22.47 32.50
N LYS A 41 -20.77 23.50 31.72
CA LYS A 41 -21.73 24.58 32.01
C LYS A 41 -23.05 24.48 31.21
N VAL A 42 -23.14 23.60 30.22
CA VAL A 42 -24.36 23.40 29.39
C VAL A 42 -25.27 22.33 30.03
N GLY A 43 -25.79 22.63 31.20
CA GLY A 43 -27.07 22.08 31.62
C GLY A 43 -28.18 22.92 30.98
N THR A 44 -29.01 22.30 30.18
CA THR A 44 -30.40 22.64 29.71
C THR A 44 -30.78 24.08 29.31
N ALA A 45 -29.96 25.12 29.48
CA ALA A 45 -30.31 26.52 29.16
C ALA A 45 -29.43 27.19 28.09
N GLY A 46 -28.51 26.49 27.45
CA GLY A 46 -27.43 27.10 26.66
C GLY A 46 -27.55 27.11 25.13
N LEU A 47 -28.67 26.67 24.55
CA LEU A 47 -28.82 26.62 23.07
C LEU A 47 -28.97 28.01 22.40
N ALA A 48 -29.34 29.03 23.12
CA ALA A 48 -29.57 30.37 22.55
C ALA A 48 -28.31 31.27 22.51
N ALA A 49 -27.26 30.99 23.31
CA ALA A 49 -26.06 31.83 23.37
C ALA A 49 -24.93 31.33 22.41
N MET A 50 -25.13 30.24 21.68
CA MET A 50 -24.12 29.61 20.79
C MET A 50 -24.01 30.22 19.40
N GLY A 51 -24.76 31.26 19.07
CA GLY A 51 -24.88 31.75 17.69
C GLY A 51 -23.64 32.44 17.09
N ALA A 52 -22.76 33.01 17.90
CA ALA A 52 -21.64 33.82 17.36
C ALA A 52 -20.24 33.24 17.61
N LEU A 53 -20.00 32.44 18.67
CA LEU A 53 -18.74 31.71 18.89
C LEU A 53 -18.73 30.32 18.25
N ALA A 54 -19.92 29.85 17.87
CA ALA A 54 -20.16 28.49 17.40
C ALA A 54 -19.59 28.19 15.99
N THR A 55 -19.50 29.19 15.11
CA THR A 55 -19.19 28.91 13.70
C THR A 55 -17.73 28.42 13.48
N ALA A 56 -16.75 29.03 14.13
CA ALA A 56 -15.36 28.60 13.95
C ALA A 56 -15.03 27.31 14.72
N THR A 57 -15.58 27.13 15.91
CA THR A 57 -15.39 25.90 16.72
C THR A 57 -16.17 24.71 16.16
N VAL A 58 -17.41 24.92 15.69
CA VAL A 58 -18.20 23.86 15.04
C VAL A 58 -17.60 23.45 13.73
N ALA A 59 -17.09 24.38 12.91
CA ALA A 59 -16.39 24.05 11.66
C ALA A 59 -15.07 23.30 11.93
N GLY A 60 -14.31 23.70 12.95
CA GLY A 60 -13.10 23.01 13.39
C GLY A 60 -13.40 21.58 13.88
N LEU A 61 -14.42 21.41 14.72
CA LEU A 61 -14.82 20.11 15.22
C LEU A 61 -15.42 19.22 14.12
N ALA A 62 -16.20 19.79 13.19
CA ALA A 62 -16.71 19.07 12.03
C ALA A 62 -15.57 18.56 11.15
N LYS A 63 -14.49 19.34 10.99
CA LYS A 63 -13.28 18.91 10.28
C LYS A 63 -12.57 17.77 11.03
N CYS A 64 -12.38 17.88 12.34
CA CYS A 64 -11.77 16.81 13.15
C CYS A 64 -12.58 15.51 13.07
N THR A 65 -13.91 15.57 13.21
CA THR A 65 -14.76 14.36 13.09
C THR A 65 -14.78 13.82 11.66
N SER A 66 -14.60 14.65 10.64
CA SER A 66 -14.44 14.20 9.26
C SER A 66 -13.11 13.44 9.07
N GLU A 67 -12.00 13.96 9.59
CA GLU A 67 -10.71 13.30 9.53
C GLU A 67 -10.70 11.97 10.32
N ALA A 68 -11.32 11.92 11.49
CA ALA A 68 -11.49 10.69 12.25
C ALA A 68 -12.34 9.65 11.49
N ALA A 69 -13.41 10.06 10.83
CA ALA A 69 -14.23 9.17 10.01
C ALA A 69 -13.47 8.66 8.78
N LYS A 70 -12.63 9.48 8.14
CA LYS A 70 -11.74 9.04 7.05
C LYS A 70 -10.77 7.96 7.54
N LEU A 71 -10.15 8.16 8.69
CA LEU A 71 -9.25 7.15 9.26
C LEU A 71 -9.98 5.84 9.52
N GLU A 72 -11.18 5.85 10.13
CA GLU A 72 -11.98 4.63 10.30
C GLU A 72 -12.30 3.94 8.97
N ASN A 73 -12.65 4.71 7.95
CA ASN A 73 -12.92 4.16 6.61
C ASN A 73 -11.65 3.54 5.99
N ASN A 74 -10.51 4.23 6.08
CA ASN A 74 -9.23 3.74 5.58
C ASN A 74 -8.81 2.44 6.28
N MET A 75 -9.10 2.32 7.57
CA MET A 75 -8.82 1.11 8.35
C MET A 75 -9.82 -0.03 8.11
N SER A 76 -10.94 0.20 7.43
CA SER A 76 -12.01 -0.81 7.29
C SER A 76 -11.54 -2.09 6.56
N ALA A 77 -10.70 -1.96 5.53
CA ALA A 77 -10.10 -3.10 4.83
C ALA A 77 -9.14 -3.88 5.75
N MET A 78 -8.31 -3.15 6.50
CA MET A 78 -7.40 -3.74 7.47
C MET A 78 -8.15 -4.54 8.55
N VAL A 79 -9.22 -3.98 9.13
CA VAL A 79 -10.07 -4.67 10.12
C VAL A 79 -10.65 -5.98 9.58
N ARG A 80 -10.92 -6.04 8.27
CA ARG A 80 -11.44 -7.25 7.63
C ARG A 80 -10.41 -8.37 7.49
N TYR A 81 -9.15 -8.02 7.24
CA TYR A 81 -8.14 -9.00 6.81
C TYR A 81 -7.05 -9.26 7.85
N VAL A 82 -6.84 -8.34 8.80
CA VAL A 82 -5.79 -8.49 9.81
C VAL A 82 -6.35 -9.21 11.03
N ASP A 83 -5.84 -10.40 11.31
CA ASP A 83 -6.21 -11.16 12.48
C ASP A 83 -5.86 -10.42 13.77
N GLY A 84 -6.69 -10.61 14.81
CA GLY A 84 -6.56 -9.95 16.09
C GLY A 84 -7.25 -8.58 16.20
N LEU A 85 -7.82 -8.03 15.11
CA LEU A 85 -8.55 -6.74 15.11
C LEU A 85 -10.06 -6.88 15.24
N THR A 86 -10.57 -8.11 15.17
CA THR A 86 -11.98 -8.46 15.37
C THR A 86 -12.09 -9.60 16.35
N GLU A 87 -13.26 -9.74 16.97
CA GLU A 87 -13.57 -10.90 17.81
C GLU A 87 -13.45 -12.20 16.99
N SER A 88 -12.80 -13.18 17.56
CA SER A 88 -12.59 -14.49 16.96
C SER A 88 -12.52 -15.57 18.05
N ALA A 89 -12.30 -16.82 17.66
CA ALA A 89 -12.10 -17.92 18.62
C ALA A 89 -10.86 -17.71 19.53
N THR A 90 -9.90 -16.90 19.11
CA THR A 90 -8.64 -16.64 19.82
C THR A 90 -8.51 -15.20 20.36
N THR A 91 -9.45 -14.32 20.00
CA THR A 91 -9.38 -12.88 20.35
C THR A 91 -10.71 -12.45 20.96
N SER A 92 -10.71 -12.00 22.22
CA SER A 92 -11.92 -11.45 22.86
C SER A 92 -12.28 -10.08 22.27
N THR A 93 -13.50 -9.63 22.50
CA THR A 93 -13.98 -8.29 22.07
C THR A 93 -13.11 -7.18 22.65
N GLU A 94 -12.74 -7.25 23.93
CA GLU A 94 -11.90 -6.26 24.61
C GLU A 94 -10.48 -6.25 24.01
N GLN A 95 -9.93 -7.44 23.75
CA GLN A 95 -8.61 -7.57 23.13
C GLN A 95 -8.61 -7.02 21.71
N ALA A 96 -9.64 -7.32 20.92
CA ALA A 96 -9.79 -6.80 19.55
C ALA A 96 -9.86 -5.26 19.54
N GLN A 97 -10.63 -4.66 20.45
CA GLN A 97 -10.72 -3.21 20.59
C GLN A 97 -9.37 -2.59 21.02
N SER A 98 -8.66 -3.23 21.95
CA SER A 98 -7.32 -2.79 22.37
C SER A 98 -6.32 -2.85 21.22
N ASN A 99 -6.29 -3.96 20.47
CA ASN A 99 -5.43 -4.15 19.32
C ASN A 99 -5.75 -3.14 18.20
N LEU A 100 -7.04 -2.89 17.94
CA LEU A 100 -7.46 -1.92 16.95
C LEU A 100 -7.00 -0.50 17.31
N LYS A 101 -7.10 -0.13 18.57
CA LYS A 101 -6.61 1.16 19.06
C LYS A 101 -5.08 1.25 18.92
N ALA A 102 -4.34 0.21 19.31
CA ALA A 102 -2.89 0.16 19.20
C ALA A 102 -2.45 0.25 17.73
N MET A 103 -3.08 -0.51 16.84
CA MET A 103 -2.79 -0.48 15.40
C MET A 103 -3.09 0.89 14.78
N ARG A 104 -4.17 1.54 15.18
CA ARG A 104 -4.50 2.92 14.76
C ARG A 104 -3.37 3.88 15.12
N THR A 105 -2.96 3.89 16.39
CA THR A 105 -1.87 4.75 16.85
C THR A 105 -0.58 4.44 16.10
N TYR A 106 -0.26 3.15 15.92
CA TYR A 106 0.94 2.73 15.19
C TYR A 106 0.95 3.22 13.74
N ILE A 107 -0.16 3.13 13.01
CA ILE A 107 -0.29 3.63 11.64
C ILE A 107 -0.18 5.16 11.59
N GLN A 108 -0.80 5.87 12.54
CA GLN A 108 -0.65 7.32 12.66
C GLN A 108 0.81 7.71 12.89
N ASP A 109 1.49 7.05 13.84
CA ASP A 109 2.89 7.31 14.15
C ASP A 109 3.79 7.03 12.94
N LEU A 110 3.59 5.92 12.24
CA LEU A 110 4.32 5.61 11.01
C LEU A 110 4.11 6.69 9.94
N SER A 111 2.89 7.19 9.75
CA SER A 111 2.60 8.22 8.75
C SER A 111 3.27 9.56 9.04
N THR A 112 3.68 9.81 10.29
CA THR A 112 4.46 11.00 10.67
C THR A 112 5.96 10.85 10.46
N GLN A 113 6.45 9.63 10.26
CA GLN A 113 7.86 9.31 10.12
C GLN A 113 8.22 8.84 8.70
N ILE A 114 7.25 8.36 7.96
CA ILE A 114 7.38 7.84 6.60
C ILE A 114 6.47 8.68 5.70
N PRO A 115 6.91 9.13 4.52
CA PRO A 115 6.10 9.93 3.61
C PRO A 115 5.01 9.09 2.91
N ARG A 116 4.17 8.47 3.70
CA ARG A 116 2.98 7.69 3.33
C ARG A 116 1.81 8.09 4.19
N THR A 117 0.63 8.20 3.60
CA THR A 117 -0.60 8.53 4.34
C THR A 117 -1.07 7.35 5.20
N THR A 118 -1.90 7.61 6.19
CA THR A 118 -2.55 6.55 6.98
C THR A 118 -3.36 5.59 6.10
N GLU A 119 -3.94 6.06 5.00
CA GLU A 119 -4.62 5.21 4.01
C GLU A 119 -3.66 4.24 3.33
N GLN A 120 -2.53 4.72 2.86
CA GLN A 120 -1.51 3.90 2.20
C GLN A 120 -0.95 2.84 3.14
N ILE A 121 -0.60 3.22 4.37
CA ILE A 121 -0.10 2.27 5.39
C ILE A 121 -1.18 1.25 5.78
N SER A 122 -2.46 1.67 5.85
CA SER A 122 -3.57 0.74 6.10
C SER A 122 -3.77 -0.27 4.96
N LYS A 123 -3.54 0.11 3.71
CA LYS A 123 -3.55 -0.81 2.55
C LYS A 123 -2.42 -1.84 2.64
N MET A 124 -1.20 -1.41 3.00
CA MET A 124 -0.08 -2.32 3.24
C MET A 124 -0.39 -3.30 4.37
N SER A 125 -0.93 -2.82 5.48
CA SER A 125 -1.36 -3.65 6.62
C SER A 125 -2.42 -4.68 6.21
N ALA A 126 -3.40 -4.27 5.40
CA ALA A 126 -4.43 -5.17 4.89
C ALA A 126 -3.84 -6.25 3.98
N ALA A 127 -2.87 -5.91 3.12
CA ALA A 127 -2.18 -6.87 2.24
C ALA A 127 -1.35 -7.88 3.05
N LEU A 128 -0.65 -7.43 4.10
CA LEU A 128 0.02 -8.31 5.06
C LEU A 128 -0.99 -9.24 5.75
N GLY A 129 -2.14 -8.71 6.20
CA GLY A 129 -3.20 -9.46 6.84
C GLY A 129 -3.83 -10.52 5.95
N GLN A 130 -4.07 -10.24 4.68
CA GLN A 130 -4.55 -11.21 3.67
C GLN A 130 -3.60 -12.40 3.52
N SER A 131 -2.34 -12.21 3.82
CA SER A 131 -1.32 -13.25 3.79
C SER A 131 -1.09 -13.92 5.17
N GLY A 132 -1.95 -13.64 6.16
CA GLY A 132 -1.94 -14.28 7.48
C GLY A 132 -1.03 -13.60 8.52
N ILE A 133 -0.54 -12.38 8.26
CA ILE A 133 0.29 -11.64 9.23
C ILE A 133 -0.64 -10.78 10.10
N GLY A 134 -0.94 -11.26 11.31
CA GLY A 134 -1.84 -10.61 12.26
C GLY A 134 -1.28 -9.30 12.86
N ALA A 135 -2.15 -8.56 13.56
CA ALA A 135 -1.85 -7.24 14.13
C ALA A 135 -0.65 -7.24 15.07
N ASP A 136 -0.58 -8.22 15.96
CA ASP A 136 0.53 -8.34 16.92
C ASP A 136 1.88 -8.44 16.20
N ARG A 137 1.97 -9.32 15.19
CA ARG A 137 3.20 -9.50 14.42
C ARG A 137 3.52 -8.23 13.59
N GLN A 138 2.52 -7.58 13.01
CA GLN A 138 2.74 -6.35 12.25
C GLN A 138 3.37 -5.23 13.08
N MET A 139 2.98 -5.12 14.36
CA MET A 139 3.51 -4.11 15.29
C MET A 139 4.82 -4.56 15.96
N SER A 140 4.86 -5.78 16.51
CA SER A 140 5.95 -6.24 17.37
C SER A 140 7.25 -6.52 16.61
N THR A 141 7.15 -7.01 15.35
CA THR A 141 8.34 -7.27 14.53
C THR A 141 8.76 -6.08 13.65
N GLY A 142 7.94 -5.04 13.57
CA GLY A 142 8.17 -3.90 12.70
C GLY A 142 7.91 -4.16 11.20
N ILE A 143 7.37 -5.32 10.84
CA ILE A 143 7.17 -5.69 9.42
C ILE A 143 6.32 -4.67 8.65
N LEU A 144 5.33 -4.02 9.29
CA LEU A 144 4.53 -2.98 8.64
C LEU A 144 5.37 -1.72 8.37
N ARG A 145 6.24 -1.32 9.32
CA ARG A 145 7.20 -0.23 9.12
C ARG A 145 8.12 -0.53 7.94
N ASP A 146 8.72 -1.70 7.94
CA ASP A 146 9.70 -2.09 6.93
C ASP A 146 9.05 -2.22 5.55
N THR A 147 7.79 -2.66 5.51
CA THR A 147 6.97 -2.63 4.28
C THR A 147 6.77 -1.20 3.76
N ALA A 148 6.48 -0.24 4.64
CA ALA A 148 6.29 1.15 4.24
C ALA A 148 7.61 1.82 3.82
N VAL A 149 8.73 1.47 4.46
CA VAL A 149 10.08 1.88 4.06
C VAL A 149 10.41 1.32 2.67
N ALA A 150 10.18 0.03 2.44
CA ALA A 150 10.40 -0.61 1.14
C ALA A 150 9.54 0.01 0.03
N ALA A 151 8.25 0.26 0.32
CA ALA A 151 7.36 0.95 -0.62
C ALA A 151 7.90 2.31 -1.04
N THR A 152 8.48 3.05 -0.09
CA THR A 152 9.02 4.39 -0.33
C THR A 152 10.36 4.34 -1.08
N ALA A 153 11.30 3.50 -0.62
CA ALA A 153 12.63 3.41 -1.20
C ALA A 153 12.64 2.81 -2.61
N MET A 154 11.75 1.88 -2.89
CA MET A 154 11.70 1.14 -4.15
C MET A 154 10.58 1.64 -5.09
N ASP A 155 9.86 2.69 -4.73
CA ASP A 155 8.69 3.23 -5.45
C ASP A 155 7.66 2.13 -5.81
N LEU A 156 7.32 1.31 -4.80
CA LEU A 156 6.33 0.25 -4.95
C LEU A 156 4.91 0.79 -4.66
N GLU A 157 3.94 0.24 -5.39
CA GLU A 157 2.53 0.38 -5.03
C GLU A 157 2.26 -0.20 -3.63
N ASP A 158 1.39 0.44 -2.86
CA ASP A 158 1.19 0.13 -1.44
C ASP A 158 0.78 -1.33 -1.17
N ASP A 159 -0.14 -1.87 -1.96
CA ASP A 159 -0.59 -3.25 -1.86
C ASP A 159 0.46 -4.25 -2.38
N MET A 160 1.24 -3.87 -3.38
CA MET A 160 2.35 -4.69 -3.89
C MET A 160 3.45 -4.85 -2.84
N ALA A 161 3.83 -3.79 -2.13
CA ALA A 161 4.84 -3.85 -1.07
C ALA A 161 4.43 -4.84 0.03
N GLY A 162 3.19 -4.75 0.54
CA GLY A 162 2.66 -5.69 1.53
C GLY A 162 2.58 -7.12 1.01
N ASN A 163 2.15 -7.29 -0.25
CA ASN A 163 2.09 -8.59 -0.89
C ASN A 163 3.47 -9.24 -1.09
N TYR A 164 4.48 -8.47 -1.51
CA TYR A 164 5.83 -9.02 -1.71
C TYR A 164 6.45 -9.43 -0.38
N MET A 165 6.36 -8.56 0.64
CA MET A 165 6.86 -8.88 1.98
C MET A 165 6.31 -10.23 2.47
N ALA A 166 5.00 -10.39 2.48
CA ALA A 166 4.35 -11.58 3.01
C ALA A 166 4.51 -12.82 2.11
N LYS A 167 4.39 -12.66 0.78
CA LYS A 167 4.49 -13.77 -0.16
C LYS A 167 5.91 -14.32 -0.25
N TRP A 168 6.94 -13.46 -0.15
CA TRP A 168 8.32 -13.92 -0.21
C TRP A 168 8.73 -14.66 1.05
N GLU A 169 8.23 -14.27 2.23
CA GLU A 169 8.38 -15.10 3.44
C GLU A 169 7.82 -16.51 3.21
N ALA A 170 6.58 -16.60 2.71
CA ALA A 170 5.92 -17.89 2.52
C ALA A 170 6.50 -18.70 1.33
N ALA A 171 6.68 -18.04 0.17
CA ALA A 171 7.09 -18.71 -1.07
C ALA A 171 8.55 -19.18 -1.04
N PHE A 172 9.42 -18.41 -0.38
CA PHE A 172 10.84 -18.71 -0.31
C PHE A 172 11.25 -19.38 1.00
N ASN A 173 10.29 -19.54 1.92
CA ASN A 173 10.55 -20.01 3.30
C ASN A 173 11.60 -19.11 3.99
N PHE A 174 11.49 -17.81 3.79
CA PHE A 174 12.36 -16.81 4.37
C PHE A 174 11.80 -16.31 5.70
N ASN A 175 12.69 -15.97 6.62
CA ASN A 175 12.32 -15.12 7.74
C ASN A 175 12.31 -13.64 7.31
N HIS A 176 11.84 -12.74 8.19
CA HIS A 176 11.75 -11.31 7.90
C HIS A 176 13.09 -10.71 7.45
N ASP A 177 14.19 -11.01 8.17
CA ASP A 177 15.52 -10.46 7.85
C ASP A 177 16.03 -10.91 6.47
N GLN A 178 15.69 -12.13 6.05
CA GLN A 178 16.05 -12.63 4.72
C GLN A 178 15.27 -11.92 3.61
N VAL A 179 13.99 -11.60 3.85
CA VAL A 179 13.21 -10.77 2.91
C VAL A 179 13.79 -9.37 2.82
N MET A 180 14.14 -8.75 3.96
CA MET A 180 14.78 -7.44 3.99
C MET A 180 16.12 -7.44 3.26
N THR A 181 16.92 -8.51 3.41
CA THR A 181 18.17 -8.69 2.65
C THR A 181 17.92 -8.74 1.15
N LEU A 182 16.91 -9.50 0.70
CA LEU A 182 16.52 -9.54 -0.72
C LEU A 182 16.06 -8.18 -1.23
N MET A 183 15.30 -7.44 -0.42
CA MET A 183 14.87 -6.07 -0.77
C MET A 183 16.06 -5.11 -0.87
N ASP A 184 17.04 -5.18 0.04
CA ASP A 184 18.29 -4.42 -0.06
C ASP A 184 19.05 -4.73 -1.36
N GLN A 185 19.15 -6.01 -1.74
CA GLN A 185 19.78 -6.44 -2.98
C GLN A 185 19.04 -5.89 -4.21
N ILE A 186 17.71 -6.00 -4.23
CA ILE A 186 16.88 -5.49 -5.33
C ILE A 186 16.99 -3.96 -5.44
N ASN A 187 16.93 -3.27 -4.30
CA ASN A 187 17.08 -1.82 -4.29
C ASN A 187 18.45 -1.38 -4.81
N TYR A 188 19.52 -2.04 -4.35
CA TYR A 188 20.88 -1.76 -4.82
C TYR A 188 21.03 -2.00 -6.33
N LEU A 189 20.49 -3.12 -6.84
CA LEU A 189 20.49 -3.44 -8.28
C LEU A 189 19.75 -2.36 -9.08
N GLY A 190 18.58 -1.93 -8.63
CA GLY A 190 17.79 -0.89 -9.30
C GLY A 190 18.49 0.45 -9.34
N ALA A 191 19.17 0.84 -8.26
CA ALA A 191 19.90 2.10 -8.17
C ALA A 191 21.20 2.11 -9.02
N ASN A 192 21.79 0.94 -9.35
CA ASN A 192 23.11 0.84 -9.98
C ASN A 192 23.10 0.23 -11.40
N ASN A 193 21.92 -0.07 -11.95
CA ASN A 193 21.74 -0.63 -13.29
C ASN A 193 20.62 0.10 -14.03
N ALA A 194 20.51 -0.08 -15.34
CA ALA A 194 19.50 0.58 -16.19
C ALA A 194 18.12 -0.10 -16.08
N THR A 195 17.56 -0.15 -14.89
CA THR A 195 16.24 -0.68 -14.51
C THR A 195 15.83 -0.08 -13.17
N THR A 196 14.64 -0.37 -12.69
CA THR A 196 14.15 0.10 -11.38
C THR A 196 14.00 -1.07 -10.39
N ALA A 197 14.09 -0.77 -9.09
CA ALA A 197 13.86 -1.77 -8.05
C ALA A 197 12.46 -2.39 -8.14
N ALA A 198 11.45 -1.61 -8.47
CA ALA A 198 10.07 -2.07 -8.67
C ALA A 198 9.96 -3.10 -9.81
N GLU A 199 10.60 -2.85 -10.94
CA GLU A 199 10.62 -3.78 -12.09
C GLU A 199 11.32 -5.10 -11.75
N ILE A 200 12.45 -5.02 -11.03
CA ILE A 200 13.18 -6.21 -10.57
C ILE A 200 12.31 -7.01 -9.60
N ALA A 201 11.70 -6.36 -8.60
CA ALA A 201 10.81 -6.99 -7.63
C ALA A 201 9.63 -7.71 -8.30
N GLN A 202 9.02 -7.12 -9.31
CA GLN A 202 7.97 -7.75 -10.10
C GLN A 202 8.46 -9.04 -10.78
N SER A 203 9.65 -9.01 -11.38
CA SER A 203 10.23 -10.17 -12.06
C SER A 203 10.61 -11.29 -11.07
N VAL A 204 11.14 -10.94 -9.90
CA VAL A 204 11.42 -11.87 -8.81
C VAL A 204 10.13 -12.54 -8.33
N ASN A 205 9.06 -11.76 -8.09
CA ASN A 205 7.78 -12.31 -7.68
C ASN A 205 7.19 -13.31 -8.68
N GLN A 206 7.47 -13.14 -9.99
CA GLN A 206 7.00 -14.05 -11.04
C GLN A 206 7.85 -15.32 -11.20
N ALA A 207 9.16 -15.25 -10.97
CA ALA A 207 10.08 -16.28 -11.40
C ALA A 207 10.82 -16.99 -10.26
N ALA A 208 11.00 -16.38 -9.09
CA ALA A 208 11.95 -16.90 -8.11
C ALA A 208 11.54 -18.22 -7.45
N SER A 209 10.24 -18.48 -7.26
CA SER A 209 9.78 -19.79 -6.76
C SER A 209 10.14 -20.93 -7.70
N MET A 210 10.07 -20.70 -9.03
CA MET A 210 10.54 -21.69 -10.01
C MET A 210 12.05 -21.77 -10.02
N GLY A 211 12.75 -20.66 -9.74
CA GLY A 211 14.19 -20.63 -9.56
C GLY A 211 14.65 -21.53 -8.42
N GLN A 212 14.05 -21.44 -7.24
CA GLN A 212 14.38 -22.31 -6.10
C GLN A 212 14.20 -23.79 -6.42
N ILE A 213 13.12 -24.16 -7.11
CA ILE A 213 12.91 -25.53 -7.59
C ILE A 213 14.04 -25.95 -8.55
N ALA A 214 14.52 -25.04 -9.36
CA ALA A 214 15.60 -25.26 -10.32
C ALA A 214 17.02 -25.15 -9.70
N GLY A 215 17.15 -24.85 -8.42
CA GLY A 215 18.45 -24.69 -7.74
C GLY A 215 19.05 -23.28 -7.85
N VAL A 216 18.21 -22.26 -8.09
CA VAL A 216 18.61 -20.85 -8.17
C VAL A 216 17.86 -20.05 -7.11
N ASP A 217 18.59 -19.34 -6.26
CA ASP A 217 18.00 -18.54 -5.19
C ASP A 217 17.33 -17.25 -5.70
N PRO A 218 16.48 -16.61 -4.89
CA PRO A 218 15.78 -15.38 -5.26
C PRO A 218 16.73 -14.20 -5.57
N SER A 219 17.85 -14.08 -4.88
CA SER A 219 18.86 -13.03 -5.11
C SER A 219 19.50 -13.16 -6.49
N ALA A 220 19.89 -14.39 -6.86
CA ALA A 220 20.40 -14.67 -8.20
C ALA A 220 19.32 -14.45 -9.28
N THR A 221 18.05 -14.75 -8.98
CA THR A 221 16.95 -14.45 -9.89
C THR A 221 16.78 -12.92 -10.08
N ALA A 222 16.97 -12.13 -9.04
CA ALA A 222 17.00 -10.67 -9.13
C ALA A 222 18.15 -10.17 -10.02
N ALA A 223 19.35 -10.74 -9.88
CA ALA A 223 20.50 -10.41 -10.72
C ALA A 223 20.26 -10.73 -12.20
N ILE A 224 19.66 -11.90 -12.51
CA ILE A 224 19.30 -12.30 -13.88
C ILE A 224 18.23 -11.37 -14.46
N ALA A 225 17.21 -11.02 -13.66
CA ALA A 225 16.18 -10.08 -14.06
C ALA A 225 16.77 -8.71 -14.40
N THR A 226 17.65 -8.21 -13.54
CA THR A 226 18.38 -6.95 -13.75
C THR A 226 19.15 -6.95 -15.05
N ALA A 227 19.93 -8.03 -15.32
CA ALA A 227 20.71 -8.15 -16.54
C ALA A 227 19.83 -8.16 -17.81
N MET A 228 18.64 -8.78 -17.76
CA MET A 228 17.68 -8.78 -18.86
C MET A 228 17.06 -7.38 -19.07
N GLN A 229 16.58 -6.75 -18.00
CA GLN A 229 15.92 -5.44 -18.04
C GLN A 229 16.90 -4.34 -18.50
N ALA A 230 18.09 -4.31 -17.93
CA ALA A 230 19.13 -3.35 -18.31
C ALA A 230 19.56 -3.45 -19.78
N THR A 231 19.28 -4.57 -20.45
CA THR A 231 19.51 -4.76 -21.89
C THR A 231 18.26 -4.53 -22.75
N GLY A 232 17.17 -4.04 -22.15
CA GLY A 232 15.94 -3.60 -22.82
C GLY A 232 14.87 -4.67 -23.01
N VAL A 233 14.91 -5.79 -22.26
CA VAL A 233 13.76 -6.71 -22.19
C VAL A 233 12.66 -6.06 -21.37
N ALA A 234 11.45 -6.02 -21.90
CA ALA A 234 10.31 -5.43 -21.20
C ALA A 234 9.97 -6.22 -19.93
N THR A 235 9.64 -5.51 -18.84
CA THR A 235 9.44 -6.07 -17.49
C THR A 235 8.41 -7.19 -17.44
N ASP A 236 7.30 -7.06 -18.17
CA ASP A 236 6.24 -8.07 -18.30
C ASP A 236 6.72 -9.40 -18.91
N ARG A 237 7.82 -9.38 -19.66
CA ARG A 237 8.43 -10.54 -20.32
C ARG A 237 9.56 -11.17 -19.53
N VAL A 238 10.25 -10.40 -18.70
CA VAL A 238 11.44 -10.88 -17.98
C VAL A 238 11.08 -12.05 -17.07
N GLY A 239 10.11 -11.90 -16.19
CA GLY A 239 9.70 -12.97 -15.27
C GLY A 239 9.23 -14.23 -16.01
N THR A 240 8.50 -14.06 -17.12
CA THR A 240 8.08 -15.18 -17.98
C THR A 240 9.28 -15.87 -18.63
N SER A 241 10.24 -15.11 -19.18
CA SER A 241 11.45 -15.64 -19.80
C SER A 241 12.27 -16.45 -18.80
N ILE A 242 12.50 -15.92 -17.61
CA ILE A 242 13.25 -16.58 -16.54
C ILE A 242 12.56 -17.88 -16.12
N SER A 243 11.24 -17.82 -15.83
CA SER A 243 10.47 -19.01 -15.45
C SER A 243 10.51 -20.10 -16.52
N ARG A 244 10.49 -19.75 -17.81
CA ARG A 244 10.61 -20.70 -18.92
C ARG A 244 12.01 -21.29 -19.01
N ILE A 245 13.05 -20.49 -18.79
CA ILE A 245 14.42 -20.99 -18.74
C ILE A 245 14.55 -22.02 -17.60
N TYR A 246 14.13 -21.68 -16.38
CA TYR A 246 14.19 -22.56 -15.22
C TYR A 246 13.39 -23.86 -15.43
N THR A 247 12.16 -23.76 -15.91
CA THR A 247 11.31 -24.92 -16.18
C THR A 247 11.94 -25.86 -17.21
N ASN A 248 12.50 -25.31 -18.29
CA ASN A 248 12.99 -26.15 -19.39
C ASN A 248 14.37 -26.74 -19.09
N ILE A 249 15.26 -26.01 -18.42
CA ILE A 249 16.59 -26.50 -18.05
C ILE A 249 16.50 -27.64 -17.02
N SER A 250 15.47 -27.65 -16.20
CA SER A 250 15.25 -28.66 -15.14
C SER A 250 14.51 -29.92 -15.61
N LYS A 251 14.17 -30.05 -16.91
CA LYS A 251 13.38 -31.19 -17.42
C LYS A 251 14.06 -32.54 -17.31
N GLY A 252 15.37 -32.62 -17.37
CA GLY A 252 16.12 -33.86 -17.30
C GLY A 252 15.62 -34.89 -18.33
N SER A 253 15.27 -36.11 -17.87
CA SER A 253 14.77 -37.19 -18.70
C SER A 253 13.49 -36.85 -19.47
N ASN A 254 12.68 -35.88 -18.97
CA ASN A 254 11.44 -35.42 -19.61
C ASN A 254 11.66 -34.40 -20.73
N ALA A 255 12.92 -34.06 -21.05
CA ALA A 255 13.24 -33.23 -22.21
C ALA A 255 12.81 -33.91 -23.51
N THR A 256 12.27 -33.14 -24.45
CA THR A 256 11.89 -33.64 -25.78
C THR A 256 13.07 -34.14 -26.55
N LYS A 257 12.84 -34.97 -27.58
CA LYS A 257 13.92 -35.49 -28.46
C LYS A 257 14.74 -34.33 -29.06
N ALA A 258 14.07 -33.25 -29.48
CA ALA A 258 14.74 -32.06 -30.04
C ALA A 258 15.58 -31.34 -28.97
N GLN A 259 15.07 -31.21 -27.73
CA GLN A 259 15.85 -30.63 -26.64
C GLN A 259 17.09 -31.48 -26.29
N LYS A 260 16.95 -32.83 -26.23
CA LYS A 260 18.08 -33.71 -25.96
C LYS A 260 19.15 -33.57 -27.03
N ALA A 261 18.77 -33.59 -28.31
CA ALA A 261 19.74 -33.39 -29.41
C ALA A 261 20.42 -32.02 -29.33
N MET A 262 19.72 -30.96 -28.97
CA MET A 262 20.31 -29.63 -28.82
C MET A 262 21.26 -29.56 -27.60
N TRP A 263 20.95 -30.26 -26.49
CA TRP A 263 21.87 -30.38 -25.34
C TRP A 263 23.14 -31.09 -25.74
N GLU A 264 23.04 -32.20 -26.49
CA GLU A 264 24.22 -32.95 -27.00
C GLU A 264 25.07 -32.09 -27.92
N GLU A 265 24.46 -31.29 -28.80
CA GLU A 265 25.19 -30.36 -29.67
C GLU A 265 25.98 -29.30 -28.88
N LEU A 266 25.44 -28.87 -27.71
CA LEU A 266 26.13 -27.95 -26.81
C LEU A 266 27.17 -28.63 -25.90
N GLY A 267 27.31 -29.96 -25.99
CA GLY A 267 28.24 -30.73 -25.19
C GLY A 267 27.71 -31.17 -23.82
N PHE A 268 26.39 -31.14 -23.63
CA PHE A 268 25.70 -31.51 -22.38
C PHE A 268 24.76 -32.70 -22.60
N THR A 269 24.26 -33.25 -21.49
CA THR A 269 23.08 -34.13 -21.51
C THR A 269 21.93 -33.47 -20.71
N ALA A 270 20.68 -33.69 -21.10
CA ALA A 270 19.53 -33.11 -20.42
C ALA A 270 19.50 -33.51 -18.94
N GLU A 271 19.80 -34.78 -18.60
CA GLU A 271 19.87 -35.28 -17.23
C GLU A 271 21.06 -34.69 -16.46
N GLY A 272 22.22 -34.52 -17.14
CA GLY A 272 23.40 -33.87 -16.58
C GLY A 272 23.14 -32.45 -16.17
N ILE A 273 22.57 -31.65 -17.08
CA ILE A 273 22.19 -30.26 -16.82
C ILE A 273 21.18 -30.16 -15.66
N ALA A 274 20.12 -30.96 -15.64
CA ALA A 274 19.15 -30.95 -14.57
C ALA A 274 19.75 -31.27 -13.17
N ARG A 275 20.74 -32.18 -13.12
CA ARG A 275 21.49 -32.47 -11.88
C ARG A 275 22.42 -31.32 -11.50
N SER A 276 23.16 -30.77 -12.47
CA SER A 276 24.07 -29.65 -12.23
C SER A 276 23.34 -28.40 -11.72
N MET A 277 22.13 -28.15 -12.20
CA MET A 277 21.27 -27.06 -11.68
C MET A 277 21.02 -27.18 -10.16
N GLN A 278 20.86 -28.38 -9.61
CA GLN A 278 20.64 -28.60 -8.19
C GLN A 278 21.91 -28.42 -7.34
N SER A 279 23.09 -28.59 -7.91
CA SER A 279 24.38 -28.46 -7.21
C SER A 279 25.00 -27.07 -7.37
N ASP A 280 24.88 -26.49 -8.57
CA ASP A 280 25.39 -25.17 -8.93
C ASP A 280 24.50 -24.58 -10.05
N GLY A 281 23.34 -24.03 -9.67
CA GLY A 281 22.36 -23.51 -10.62
C GLY A 281 22.92 -22.35 -11.45
N ILE A 282 23.64 -21.43 -10.84
CA ILE A 282 24.18 -20.24 -11.50
C ILE A 282 25.36 -20.61 -12.42
N GLY A 283 26.31 -21.42 -11.96
CA GLY A 283 27.42 -21.89 -12.81
C GLY A 283 26.92 -22.70 -14.00
N THR A 284 25.86 -23.51 -13.81
CA THR A 284 25.20 -24.25 -14.89
C THR A 284 24.54 -23.30 -15.91
N LEU A 285 23.77 -22.31 -15.47
CA LEU A 285 23.18 -21.31 -16.36
C LEU A 285 24.25 -20.55 -17.16
N LYS A 286 25.32 -20.10 -16.51
CA LYS A 286 26.42 -19.41 -17.16
C LYS A 286 27.05 -20.32 -18.23
N SER A 287 27.34 -21.59 -17.92
CA SER A 287 27.93 -22.55 -18.85
C SER A 287 27.04 -22.79 -20.07
N VAL A 288 25.74 -22.91 -19.86
CA VAL A 288 24.74 -23.07 -20.95
C VAL A 288 24.72 -21.85 -21.85
N PHE A 289 24.59 -20.65 -21.29
CA PHE A 289 24.56 -19.41 -22.10
C PHE A 289 25.90 -19.16 -22.79
N GLN A 290 27.01 -19.49 -22.16
CA GLN A 290 28.34 -19.43 -22.80
C GLN A 290 28.44 -20.42 -23.98
N ALA A 291 27.94 -21.64 -23.83
CA ALA A 291 27.94 -22.63 -24.92
C ALA A 291 27.05 -22.12 -26.09
N ILE A 292 25.88 -21.56 -25.81
CA ILE A 292 25.03 -20.95 -26.86
C ILE A 292 25.74 -19.76 -27.50
N ASN A 293 26.45 -18.93 -26.72
CA ASN A 293 27.18 -17.77 -27.25
C ASN A 293 28.33 -18.19 -28.23
N ASN A 294 28.91 -19.34 -28.01
CA ASN A 294 29.97 -19.88 -28.85
C ASN A 294 29.46 -20.54 -30.15
N MET A 295 28.13 -20.71 -30.30
CA MET A 295 27.56 -21.21 -31.54
C MET A 295 27.62 -20.15 -32.67
N PRO A 296 27.57 -20.58 -33.95
CA PRO A 296 27.34 -19.67 -35.07
C PRO A 296 26.07 -18.86 -34.88
N ASP A 297 26.07 -17.56 -35.24
CA ASP A 297 24.99 -16.64 -34.96
C ASP A 297 23.64 -17.10 -35.51
N GLU A 298 23.64 -17.71 -36.71
CA GLU A 298 22.43 -18.25 -37.34
C GLU A 298 21.81 -19.43 -36.56
N ARG A 299 22.54 -20.05 -35.62
CA ARG A 299 22.05 -21.17 -34.81
C ARG A 299 21.56 -20.75 -33.45
N LYS A 300 21.98 -19.59 -32.91
CA LYS A 300 21.67 -19.13 -31.53
C LYS A 300 20.18 -19.04 -31.26
N VAL A 301 19.41 -18.39 -32.15
CA VAL A 301 17.97 -18.23 -32.00
C VAL A 301 17.25 -19.58 -32.02
N ALA A 302 17.64 -20.49 -32.91
CA ALA A 302 17.09 -21.83 -32.99
C ALA A 302 17.40 -22.65 -31.72
N ALA A 303 18.61 -22.55 -31.18
CA ALA A 303 19.00 -23.18 -29.92
C ALA A 303 18.18 -22.67 -28.75
N LEU A 304 18.04 -21.35 -28.56
CA LEU A 304 17.22 -20.73 -27.51
C LEU A 304 15.76 -21.17 -27.61
N ASN A 305 15.18 -21.15 -28.83
CA ASN A 305 13.80 -21.59 -29.03
C ASN A 305 13.61 -23.08 -28.71
N THR A 306 14.51 -23.93 -29.18
CA THR A 306 14.44 -25.37 -28.95
C THR A 306 14.57 -25.71 -27.46
N LEU A 307 15.53 -25.08 -26.78
CA LEU A 307 15.80 -25.37 -25.37
C LEU A 307 14.73 -24.76 -24.44
N PHE A 308 14.36 -23.49 -24.63
CA PHE A 308 13.59 -22.74 -23.66
C PHE A 308 12.21 -22.30 -24.15
N GLY A 309 11.93 -22.41 -25.47
CA GLY A 309 10.67 -22.01 -26.10
C GLY A 309 10.62 -20.52 -26.46
N GLN A 310 9.63 -20.17 -27.28
CA GLN A 310 9.51 -18.84 -27.92
C GLN A 310 9.52 -17.67 -26.92
N TRP A 311 8.91 -17.85 -25.74
CA TRP A 311 8.80 -16.80 -24.71
C TRP A 311 10.12 -16.50 -23.97
N ALA A 312 11.13 -17.34 -24.13
CA ALA A 312 12.46 -17.16 -23.54
C ALA A 312 13.52 -16.71 -24.55
N ILE A 313 13.18 -16.57 -25.84
CA ILE A 313 14.17 -16.22 -26.89
C ILE A 313 14.77 -14.86 -26.59
N GLU A 314 13.96 -13.84 -26.36
CA GLU A 314 14.41 -12.46 -26.16
C GLU A 314 15.31 -12.36 -24.93
N GLY A 315 14.84 -12.80 -23.77
CA GLY A 315 15.61 -12.78 -22.52
C GLY A 315 16.88 -13.62 -22.62
N GLY A 316 16.77 -14.84 -23.16
CA GLY A 316 17.92 -15.72 -23.37
C GLY A 316 18.97 -15.13 -24.32
N ALA A 317 18.56 -14.49 -25.41
CA ALA A 317 19.47 -13.83 -26.34
C ALA A 317 20.22 -12.67 -25.68
N LYS A 318 19.50 -11.85 -24.90
CA LYS A 318 20.10 -10.73 -24.17
C LYS A 318 21.13 -11.18 -23.14
N ILE A 319 20.81 -12.21 -22.35
CA ILE A 319 21.81 -12.82 -21.44
C ILE A 319 22.99 -13.39 -22.20
N THR A 320 22.74 -14.16 -23.27
CA THR A 320 23.81 -14.78 -24.08
C THR A 320 24.80 -13.73 -24.63
N GLN A 321 24.29 -12.59 -25.09
CA GLN A 321 25.10 -11.50 -25.63
C GLN A 321 25.78 -10.64 -24.54
N ASN A 322 25.31 -10.67 -23.31
CA ASN A 322 25.74 -9.78 -22.23
C ASN A 322 26.14 -10.53 -20.96
N LEU A 323 26.91 -11.62 -21.11
CA LEU A 323 27.38 -12.44 -19.97
C LEU A 323 28.17 -11.65 -18.93
N ALA A 324 28.97 -10.67 -19.36
CA ALA A 324 29.70 -9.79 -18.44
C ALA A 324 28.76 -8.96 -17.54
N LEU A 325 27.60 -8.51 -18.05
CA LEU A 325 26.59 -7.81 -17.25
C LEU A 325 25.92 -8.77 -16.25
N LEU A 326 25.62 -9.99 -16.68
CA LEU A 326 25.11 -11.02 -15.76
C LEU A 326 26.13 -11.32 -14.65
N GLU A 327 27.42 -11.42 -14.96
CA GLU A 327 28.46 -11.61 -13.95
C GLU A 327 28.57 -10.45 -12.98
N LYS A 328 28.47 -9.21 -13.49
CA LYS A 328 28.44 -8.01 -12.66
C LYS A 328 27.26 -8.05 -11.68
N THR A 329 26.04 -8.23 -12.17
CA THR A 329 24.85 -8.23 -11.32
C THR A 329 24.82 -9.39 -10.31
N LEU A 330 25.34 -10.56 -10.67
CA LEU A 330 25.53 -11.67 -9.73
C LEU A 330 26.58 -11.33 -8.67
N GLY A 331 27.66 -10.64 -9.03
CA GLY A 331 28.66 -10.14 -8.08
C GLY A 331 28.06 -9.15 -7.10
N GLU A 332 27.21 -8.26 -7.57
CA GLU A 332 26.54 -7.24 -6.77
C GLU A 332 25.64 -7.83 -5.68
N VAL A 333 24.86 -8.88 -5.97
CA VAL A 333 24.00 -9.54 -4.95
C VAL A 333 24.77 -10.45 -4.00
N ASN A 334 26.02 -10.81 -4.33
CA ASN A 334 26.86 -11.66 -3.49
C ASN A 334 27.85 -10.87 -2.62
N ASP A 335 27.88 -9.53 -2.73
CA ASP A 335 28.72 -8.66 -1.90
C ASP A 335 27.88 -7.87 -0.89
N PRO A 336 27.77 -8.33 0.38
CA PRO A 336 27.02 -7.61 1.41
C PRO A 336 27.54 -6.19 1.67
N GLY A 337 28.80 -5.90 1.34
CA GLY A 337 29.37 -4.56 1.47
C GLY A 337 28.72 -3.54 0.54
N LEU A 338 28.12 -3.99 -0.56
CA LEU A 338 27.45 -3.14 -1.54
C LEU A 338 25.99 -2.86 -1.15
N TYR A 339 25.21 -3.89 -0.90
CA TYR A 339 23.75 -3.77 -0.78
C TYR A 339 23.23 -3.54 0.64
N THR A 340 23.94 -4.00 1.69
CA THR A 340 23.43 -3.92 3.06
C THR A 340 23.00 -2.50 3.43
N GLY A 341 21.75 -2.32 3.83
CA GLY A 341 21.16 -1.03 4.17
C GLY A 341 20.91 -0.11 2.97
N SER A 342 20.91 -0.65 1.74
CA SER A 342 20.61 0.12 0.53
C SER A 342 19.22 0.74 0.60
N MET A 343 18.24 -0.04 1.01
CA MET A 343 16.86 0.40 1.12
C MET A 343 16.68 1.52 2.16
N GLU A 344 17.32 1.40 3.33
CA GLU A 344 17.24 2.45 4.36
C GLU A 344 17.94 3.75 3.90
N ARG A 345 19.05 3.64 3.15
CA ARG A 345 19.73 4.84 2.57
C ARG A 345 18.84 5.53 1.55
N GLU A 346 18.23 4.80 0.63
CA GLU A 346 17.32 5.36 -0.37
C GLU A 346 16.09 6.00 0.29
N PHE A 347 15.49 5.28 1.26
CA PHE A 347 14.39 5.82 2.06
C PHE A 347 14.75 7.17 2.72
N LEU A 348 15.95 7.30 3.31
CA LEU A 348 16.38 8.54 3.94
C LEU A 348 16.53 9.69 2.94
N ILE A 349 16.96 9.39 1.71
CA ILE A 349 17.04 10.39 0.64
C ILE A 349 15.62 10.85 0.28
N GLU A 350 14.72 9.92 -0.02
CA GLU A 350 13.33 10.21 -0.38
C GLU A 350 12.58 10.94 0.74
N ALA A 351 12.72 10.48 1.99
CA ALA A 351 12.07 11.08 3.16
C ALA A 351 12.61 12.50 3.50
N SER A 352 13.78 12.87 2.98
CA SER A 352 14.37 14.20 3.18
C SER A 352 13.94 15.23 2.13
N THR A 353 13.21 14.82 1.09
CA THR A 353 12.72 15.76 0.07
C THR A 353 11.69 16.74 0.65
N PRO A 354 11.60 17.98 0.14
CA PRO A 354 10.62 18.96 0.62
C PRO A 354 9.18 18.42 0.58
N GLU A 355 8.82 17.71 -0.50
CA GLU A 355 7.50 17.12 -0.69
C GLU A 355 7.21 16.05 0.36
N ALA A 356 8.18 15.19 0.67
CA ALA A 356 8.05 14.16 1.69
C ALA A 356 7.88 14.77 3.09
N VAL A 357 8.66 15.81 3.41
CA VAL A 357 8.56 16.54 4.68
C VAL A 357 7.20 17.23 4.81
N ASP A 358 6.70 17.86 3.75
CA ASP A 358 5.37 18.50 3.73
C ASP A 358 4.25 17.46 3.90
N LEU A 359 4.39 16.30 3.28
CA LEU A 359 3.44 15.19 3.45
C LEU A 359 3.43 14.69 4.91
N MET A 360 4.59 14.42 5.50
CA MET A 360 4.70 14.00 6.91
C MET A 360 4.14 15.07 7.86
N LEU A 361 4.37 16.36 7.60
CA LEU A 361 3.75 17.44 8.37
C LEU A 361 2.22 17.46 8.21
N SER A 362 1.71 17.23 7.00
CA SER A 362 0.29 17.12 6.73
C SER A 362 -0.32 15.93 7.48
N ASN A 363 0.36 14.78 7.47
CA ASN A 363 -0.04 13.59 8.21
C ASN A 363 -0.06 13.83 9.73
N ALA A 364 0.94 14.53 10.28
CA ALA A 364 0.98 14.88 11.70
C ALA A 364 -0.21 15.78 12.10
N LYS A 365 -0.56 16.75 11.24
CA LYS A 365 -1.76 17.59 11.43
C LYS A 365 -3.05 16.77 11.36
N ALA A 366 -3.13 15.84 10.39
CA ALA A 366 -4.27 14.94 10.25
C ALA A 366 -4.40 14.01 11.47
N ALA A 367 -3.30 13.40 11.95
CA ALA A 367 -3.29 12.56 13.14
C ALA A 367 -3.84 13.29 14.38
N LEU A 368 -3.39 14.54 14.61
CA LEU A 368 -3.91 15.36 15.70
C LEU A 368 -5.43 15.62 15.56
N MET A 369 -5.88 15.95 14.33
CA MET A 369 -7.31 16.17 14.09
C MET A 369 -8.12 14.87 14.24
N GLN A 370 -7.55 13.73 13.83
CA GLN A 370 -8.17 12.41 14.00
C GLN A 370 -8.32 12.05 15.47
N ASP A 371 -7.32 12.29 16.32
CA ASP A 371 -7.39 12.01 17.75
C ASP A 371 -8.46 12.87 18.44
N ILE A 372 -8.51 14.16 18.12
CA ILE A 372 -9.58 15.04 18.62
C ILE A 372 -10.95 14.54 18.12
N GLY A 373 -11.05 14.21 16.84
CA GLY A 373 -12.28 13.76 16.20
C GLY A 373 -12.82 12.45 16.75
N GLN A 374 -11.94 11.53 17.15
CA GLN A 374 -12.32 10.25 17.74
C GLN A 374 -13.17 10.41 19.00
N ALA A 375 -12.87 11.40 19.84
CA ALA A 375 -13.65 11.68 21.05
C ALA A 375 -15.10 12.10 20.74
N PHE A 376 -15.35 12.67 19.57
CA PHE A 376 -16.67 13.18 19.15
C PHE A 376 -17.39 12.28 18.15
N LEU A 377 -16.72 11.29 17.60
CA LEU A 377 -17.28 10.41 16.56
C LEU A 377 -18.53 9.62 17.02
N PRO A 378 -18.60 9.09 18.26
CA PRO A 378 -19.80 8.43 18.77
C PRO A 378 -21.02 9.38 18.76
N ALA A 379 -20.86 10.59 19.26
CA ALA A 379 -21.94 11.59 19.28
C ALA A 379 -22.41 11.96 17.85
N LYS A 380 -21.49 12.06 16.90
CA LYS A 380 -21.82 12.26 15.47
C LYS A 380 -22.62 11.08 14.90
N LYS A 381 -22.25 9.84 15.22
CA LYS A 381 -22.98 8.64 14.79
C LYS A 381 -24.39 8.61 15.33
N GLU A 382 -24.57 8.87 16.63
CA GLU A 382 -25.89 8.93 17.26
C GLU A 382 -26.77 10.02 16.67
N PHE A 383 -26.22 11.23 16.47
CA PHE A 383 -26.94 12.33 15.83
C PHE A 383 -27.35 11.96 14.40
N SER A 384 -26.44 11.35 13.61
CA SER A 384 -26.73 10.96 12.23
C SER A 384 -27.83 9.88 12.17
N LEU A 385 -27.82 8.91 13.06
CA LEU A 385 -28.85 7.87 13.14
C LEU A 385 -30.20 8.48 13.54
N SER A 386 -30.23 9.36 14.54
CA SER A 386 -31.45 10.09 14.96
C SER A 386 -32.00 10.95 13.84
N MET A 387 -31.12 11.57 13.04
CA MET A 387 -31.55 12.36 11.88
C MET A 387 -32.13 11.47 10.77
N ILE A 388 -31.54 10.30 10.53
CA ILE A 388 -32.06 9.31 9.57
C ILE A 388 -33.46 8.85 10.00
N ASP A 389 -33.63 8.55 11.29
CA ASP A 389 -34.94 8.14 11.83
C ASP A 389 -35.99 9.27 11.71
N PHE A 390 -35.58 10.50 12.01
CA PHE A 390 -36.43 11.66 11.81
C PHE A 390 -36.84 11.84 10.35
N LEU A 391 -35.89 11.78 9.42
CA LEU A 391 -36.16 11.88 7.99
C LEU A 391 -37.06 10.72 7.49
N ASN A 392 -36.85 9.52 8.00
CA ASN A 392 -37.70 8.37 7.68
C ASN A 392 -39.14 8.56 8.21
N GLN A 393 -39.32 9.19 9.39
CA GLN A 393 -40.62 9.53 9.91
C GLN A 393 -41.33 10.58 9.02
N ILE A 394 -40.63 11.65 8.62
CA ILE A 394 -41.14 12.62 7.65
C ILE A 394 -41.56 11.91 6.35
N ARG A 395 -40.70 11.03 5.81
CA ARG A 395 -40.99 10.30 4.57
C ARG A 395 -42.22 9.40 4.70
N LYS A 396 -42.40 8.73 5.83
CA LYS A 396 -43.58 7.89 6.09
C LYS A 396 -44.86 8.73 6.15
N ASN A 397 -44.78 9.97 6.70
CA ASN A 397 -45.91 10.87 6.85
C ASN A 397 -46.08 11.80 5.64
N MET A 398 -45.23 11.71 4.62
CA MET A 398 -45.30 12.52 3.40
C MET A 398 -46.69 12.47 2.70
N PRO A 399 -47.37 11.33 2.58
CA PRO A 399 -48.72 11.27 1.99
C PRO A 399 -49.73 12.13 2.76
N GLU A 400 -49.64 12.16 4.09
CA GLU A 400 -50.54 12.97 4.95
C GLU A 400 -50.21 14.44 4.82
N LEU A 401 -48.92 14.83 4.82
CA LEU A 401 -48.47 16.20 4.58
C LEU A 401 -48.88 16.73 3.21
N THR A 402 -48.75 15.87 2.19
CA THR A 402 -49.18 16.21 0.81
C THR A 402 -50.69 16.41 0.76
N THR A 403 -51.46 15.56 1.46
CA THR A 403 -52.92 15.70 1.56
C THR A 403 -53.31 16.99 2.28
N LEU A 404 -52.62 17.35 3.36
CA LEU A 404 -52.82 18.60 4.09
C LEU A 404 -52.47 19.83 3.23
N ALA A 405 -51.34 19.78 2.51
CA ALA A 405 -50.91 20.84 1.61
C ALA A 405 -51.92 21.05 0.46
N ASN A 406 -52.44 19.96 -0.12
CA ASN A 406 -53.47 19.99 -1.15
C ASN A 406 -54.80 20.55 -0.60
N SER A 407 -55.15 20.20 0.65
CA SER A 407 -56.36 20.71 1.32
C SER A 407 -56.25 22.21 1.60
N LEU A 408 -55.10 22.68 2.07
CA LEU A 408 -54.79 24.09 2.28
C LEU A 408 -54.79 24.89 0.97
N GLY A 409 -54.19 24.29 -0.09
CA GLY A 409 -54.20 24.87 -1.45
C GLY A 409 -55.63 25.04 -1.99
N LYS A 410 -56.48 24.04 -1.75
CA LYS A 410 -57.89 24.09 -2.15
C LYS A 410 -58.67 25.16 -1.39
N ILE A 411 -58.45 25.26 -0.07
CA ILE A 411 -59.09 26.32 0.75
C ILE A 411 -58.64 27.72 0.31
N ALA A 412 -57.36 27.87 -0.04
CA ALA A 412 -56.85 29.15 -0.56
C ALA A 412 -57.45 29.49 -1.94
N SER A 413 -57.56 28.49 -2.85
CA SER A 413 -58.18 28.64 -4.15
C SER A 413 -59.64 29.01 -4.06
N ASP A 414 -60.40 28.28 -3.24
CA ASP A 414 -61.85 28.59 -2.97
C ASP A 414 -62.07 29.97 -2.32
N GLY A 415 -61.10 30.39 -1.50
CA GLY A 415 -61.10 31.73 -0.88
C GLY A 415 -60.86 32.83 -1.92
N VAL A 416 -59.95 32.64 -2.86
CA VAL A 416 -59.66 33.59 -3.95
C VAL A 416 -60.87 33.69 -4.91
N GLU A 417 -61.49 32.55 -5.23
CA GLU A 417 -62.69 32.51 -6.11
C GLU A 417 -63.86 33.25 -5.47
N ARG A 418 -64.10 33.01 -4.18
CA ARG A 418 -65.16 33.75 -3.41
C ARG A 418 -64.90 35.24 -3.29
N LEU A 419 -63.61 35.63 -3.18
CA LEU A 419 -63.22 37.04 -3.22
C LEU A 419 -63.44 37.66 -4.61
N GLY A 420 -63.14 36.91 -5.66
CA GLY A 420 -63.43 37.31 -7.03
C GLY A 420 -64.93 37.56 -7.27
N ASP A 421 -65.71 36.56 -6.88
CA ASP A 421 -67.24 36.71 -6.96
C ASP A 421 -67.75 37.83 -6.15
N ALA A 422 -67.23 38.12 -4.95
CA ALA A 422 -67.65 39.25 -4.09
C ALA A 422 -67.26 40.58 -4.72
N MET A 423 -66.05 40.65 -5.35
CA MET A 423 -65.63 41.86 -6.07
C MET A 423 -66.50 42.09 -7.32
N GLU A 424 -66.78 41.05 -8.09
CA GLU A 424 -67.64 41.16 -9.27
C GLU A 424 -69.05 41.62 -8.93
N ARG A 425 -69.57 41.16 -7.80
CA ARG A 425 -70.89 41.66 -7.28
C ARG A 425 -70.87 43.08 -6.72
N ALA A 426 -69.72 43.55 -6.23
CA ALA A 426 -69.52 44.89 -5.71
C ALA A 426 -69.26 45.95 -6.83
N LEU A 427 -68.71 45.55 -7.94
CA LEU A 427 -68.35 46.41 -9.08
C LEU A 427 -69.53 47.31 -9.57
N PRO A 428 -70.80 46.85 -9.70
CA PRO A 428 -71.87 47.65 -10.14
C PRO A 428 -72.31 48.77 -9.14
N TYR A 429 -71.83 48.68 -7.87
CA TYR A 429 -72.14 49.63 -6.81
C TYR A 429 -71.00 50.64 -6.57
N ILE A 430 -69.93 50.57 -7.30
CA ILE A 430 -68.71 51.40 -7.20
C ILE A 430 -68.63 52.36 -8.41
N GLN A 431 -69.44 52.15 -9.45
CA GLN A 431 -69.66 53.08 -10.56
C GLN A 431 -70.85 53.95 -10.26
#